data_d98d30df88497978327e80bbd735be52
#
_entry.id   d98d30df88497978327e80bbd735be52
#
_cell.length_a   1.000
_cell.length_b   1.000
_cell.length_c   1.000
_cell.angle_alpha   90.00
_cell.angle_beta   90.00
_cell.angle_gamma   90.00
#
_symmetry.space_group_name_H-M   'P 1'
#
loop_
_entity.id
_entity.type
_entity.pdbx_description
1 polymer ?
#
loop_
_entity_poly.entity_id
_entity_poly.type
_entity_poly.pdbx_seq_one_letter_code
_entity_poly.pdbx_strand_id
1 'polypeptide(L)'
;RAFCDEHLDPVRIDREADIPREVIDGLGRLGVLGMTAPRELGGRGFSQMAYGRILEEIGSRCSSTAIFVNAHHSIGMRAWLLFGIEAQTRRWLPDFVAGRKLAAFALTEPEAGSDAANVQTQAVPAADGSHYVLTGQKRYITNGSIADVLTVMARTPVPGRSETAITAFLVTPDMPGFRVVEPRMEKLGIRGTATARLAFEQMPVPSENVLGPLGKGLKVALTVLDFGRTTFGACCTGAAKACLPLAVEH
;
A
#
# COMPACT_ATOMS: atom_id res chain seq x y z
N ARG A 1 -7.36 -0.33 -22.03
CA ARG A 1 -6.98 -1.42 -22.96
C ARG A 1 -5.75 -1.03 -23.74
N ALA A 2 -5.84 -0.10 -24.69
CA ALA A 2 -4.73 0.29 -25.58
C ALA A 2 -3.39 0.42 -24.83
N PHE A 3 -3.35 1.15 -23.70
CA PHE A 3 -2.14 1.28 -22.88
C PHE A 3 -1.62 -0.08 -22.40
N CYS A 4 -2.50 -0.97 -21.94
CA CYS A 4 -2.08 -2.29 -21.47
C CYS A 4 -1.54 -3.15 -22.61
N ASP A 5 -2.18 -3.11 -23.78
CA ASP A 5 -1.77 -3.87 -24.96
C ASP A 5 -0.41 -3.38 -25.54
N GLU A 6 -0.13 -2.07 -25.39
CA GLU A 6 1.08 -1.44 -25.94
C GLU A 6 2.27 -1.47 -24.97
N HIS A 7 2.02 -1.34 -23.64
CA HIS A 7 3.09 -1.08 -22.66
C HIS A 7 3.27 -2.17 -21.61
N LEU A 8 2.34 -3.14 -21.47
CA LEU A 8 2.49 -4.22 -20.51
C LEU A 8 3.04 -5.48 -21.18
N ASP A 9 4.30 -5.80 -20.91
CA ASP A 9 4.90 -7.10 -21.21
C ASP A 9 4.91 -7.95 -19.93
N PRO A 10 3.89 -8.80 -19.69
CA PRO A 10 3.79 -9.59 -18.47
C PRO A 10 4.91 -10.63 -18.34
N VAL A 11 5.44 -11.13 -19.45
CA VAL A 11 6.53 -12.12 -19.46
C VAL A 11 7.84 -11.46 -19.03
N ARG A 12 8.13 -10.26 -19.55
CA ARG A 12 9.29 -9.47 -19.14
C ARG A 12 9.17 -9.10 -17.65
N ILE A 13 8.02 -8.58 -17.22
CA ILE A 13 7.77 -8.18 -15.82
C ILE A 13 7.96 -9.37 -14.86
N ASP A 14 7.50 -10.55 -15.22
CA ASP A 14 7.69 -11.75 -14.40
C ASP A 14 9.16 -12.18 -14.37
N ARG A 15 9.81 -12.28 -15.53
CA ARG A 15 11.21 -12.68 -15.64
C ARG A 15 12.15 -11.74 -14.91
N GLU A 16 11.99 -10.42 -15.08
CA GLU A 16 12.85 -9.40 -14.48
C GLU A 16 12.45 -9.11 -13.01
N ALA A 17 11.31 -9.64 -12.56
CA ALA A 17 10.73 -9.40 -11.24
C ALA A 17 10.59 -7.91 -10.92
N ASP A 18 10.28 -7.08 -11.93
CA ASP A 18 10.13 -5.63 -11.82
C ASP A 18 9.04 -5.10 -12.77
N ILE A 19 8.38 -4.03 -12.36
CA ILE A 19 7.49 -3.24 -13.21
C ILE A 19 8.29 -2.03 -13.69
N PRO A 20 8.52 -1.89 -15.02
CA PRO A 20 9.30 -0.79 -15.55
C PRO A 20 8.76 0.58 -15.14
N ARG A 21 9.65 1.54 -14.85
CA ARG A 21 9.25 2.87 -14.39
C ARG A 21 8.33 3.59 -15.39
N GLU A 22 8.55 3.39 -16.68
CA GLU A 22 7.72 3.95 -17.75
C GLU A 22 6.25 3.46 -17.68
N VAL A 23 6.02 2.23 -17.21
CA VAL A 23 4.68 1.68 -16.98
C VAL A 23 4.02 2.40 -15.80
N ILE A 24 4.74 2.57 -14.69
CA ILE A 24 4.24 3.28 -13.51
C ILE A 24 3.88 4.73 -13.86
N ASP A 25 4.77 5.41 -14.56
CA ASP A 25 4.56 6.80 -14.99
C ASP A 25 3.37 6.91 -15.98
N GLY A 26 3.23 5.93 -16.86
CA GLY A 26 2.09 5.84 -17.78
C GLY A 26 0.76 5.67 -17.04
N LEU A 27 0.71 4.79 -16.03
CA LEU A 27 -0.47 4.61 -15.18
C LEU A 27 -0.80 5.90 -14.40
N GLY A 28 0.21 6.63 -13.94
CA GLY A 28 0.05 7.95 -13.32
C GLY A 28 -0.58 8.97 -14.28
N ARG A 29 -0.01 9.12 -15.49
CA ARG A 29 -0.55 10.03 -16.53
C ARG A 29 -1.98 9.69 -16.92
N LEU A 30 -2.35 8.43 -16.96
CA LEU A 30 -3.74 7.99 -17.20
C LEU A 30 -4.67 8.27 -16.00
N GLY A 31 -4.13 8.62 -14.84
CA GLY A 31 -4.86 8.84 -13.60
C GLY A 31 -5.35 7.55 -12.93
N VAL A 32 -4.74 6.41 -13.30
CA VAL A 32 -5.06 5.10 -12.70
C VAL A 32 -4.67 5.04 -11.24
N LEU A 33 -3.59 5.72 -10.85
CA LEU A 33 -3.11 5.74 -9.47
C LEU A 33 -3.97 6.61 -8.53
N GLY A 34 -4.86 7.47 -9.07
CA GLY A 34 -5.75 8.34 -8.32
C GLY A 34 -7.24 8.18 -8.64
N MET A 35 -7.67 7.01 -9.15
CA MET A 35 -9.02 6.83 -9.72
C MET A 35 -10.17 7.23 -8.79
N THR A 36 -10.14 6.83 -7.52
CA THR A 36 -11.23 7.13 -6.59
C THR A 36 -10.96 8.33 -5.69
N ALA A 37 -9.79 8.96 -5.80
CA ALA A 37 -9.50 10.19 -5.07
C ALA A 37 -10.37 11.34 -5.58
N PRO A 38 -10.73 12.28 -4.69
CA PRO A 38 -11.49 13.47 -5.05
C PRO A 38 -10.84 14.28 -6.19
N ARG A 39 -11.66 14.92 -7.02
CA ARG A 39 -11.19 15.71 -8.16
C ARG A 39 -10.39 16.93 -7.73
N GLU A 40 -10.75 17.55 -6.62
CA GLU A 40 -10.05 18.68 -6.01
C GLU A 40 -8.62 18.36 -5.55
N LEU A 41 -8.31 17.06 -5.40
CA LEU A 41 -6.96 16.54 -5.11
C LEU A 41 -6.27 15.98 -6.37
N GLY A 42 -6.82 16.22 -7.55
CA GLY A 42 -6.29 15.74 -8.83
C GLY A 42 -6.76 14.34 -9.22
N GLY A 43 -7.62 13.70 -8.42
CA GLY A 43 -8.19 12.38 -8.68
C GLY A 43 -9.25 12.38 -9.78
N ARG A 44 -9.75 11.19 -10.12
CA ARG A 44 -10.81 11.02 -11.12
C ARG A 44 -12.23 11.05 -10.51
N GLY A 45 -12.36 10.88 -9.19
CA GLY A 45 -13.65 10.80 -8.49
C GLY A 45 -14.50 9.59 -8.94
N PHE A 46 -13.85 8.49 -9.39
CA PHE A 46 -14.55 7.31 -9.86
C PHE A 46 -15.16 6.52 -8.69
N SER A 47 -16.27 5.86 -8.95
CA SER A 47 -16.85 4.92 -8.02
C SER A 47 -15.94 3.70 -7.83
N GLN A 48 -16.12 2.98 -6.71
CA GLN A 48 -15.41 1.73 -6.45
C GLN A 48 -15.70 0.67 -7.54
N MET A 49 -16.91 0.68 -8.12
CA MET A 49 -17.28 -0.18 -9.24
C MET A 49 -16.46 0.12 -10.49
N ALA A 50 -16.34 1.39 -10.88
CA ALA A 50 -15.56 1.79 -12.05
C ALA A 50 -14.08 1.44 -11.86
N TYR A 51 -13.55 1.65 -10.66
CA TYR A 51 -12.20 1.24 -10.29
C TYR A 51 -12.00 -0.27 -10.42
N GLY A 52 -12.92 -1.08 -9.88
CA GLY A 52 -12.87 -2.55 -10.01
C GLY A 52 -12.85 -3.00 -11.47
N ARG A 53 -13.65 -2.38 -12.35
CA ARG A 53 -13.66 -2.70 -13.79
C ARG A 53 -12.32 -2.38 -14.47
N ILE A 54 -11.66 -1.31 -14.07
CA ILE A 54 -10.33 -0.96 -14.60
C ILE A 54 -9.28 -1.95 -14.09
N LEU A 55 -9.34 -2.35 -12.83
CA LEU A 55 -8.43 -3.36 -12.27
C LEU A 55 -8.64 -4.75 -12.88
N GLU A 56 -9.87 -5.11 -13.20
CA GLU A 56 -10.18 -6.34 -13.96
C GLU A 56 -9.48 -6.33 -15.30
N GLU A 57 -9.51 -5.20 -16.02
CA GLU A 57 -8.83 -5.06 -17.31
C GLU A 57 -7.31 -5.15 -17.20
N ILE A 58 -6.70 -4.48 -16.20
CA ILE A 58 -5.25 -4.56 -15.97
C ILE A 58 -4.87 -5.99 -15.55
N GLY A 59 -5.66 -6.62 -14.67
CA GLY A 59 -5.44 -7.98 -14.17
C GLY A 59 -5.50 -9.04 -15.27
N SER A 60 -6.31 -8.82 -16.30
CA SER A 60 -6.38 -9.69 -17.47
C SER A 60 -5.10 -9.67 -18.34
N ARG A 61 -4.25 -8.65 -18.18
CA ARG A 61 -2.98 -8.52 -18.93
C ARG A 61 -1.77 -8.82 -18.06
N CYS A 62 -1.73 -8.27 -16.83
CA CYS A 62 -0.59 -8.43 -15.94
C CYS A 62 -1.03 -8.36 -14.47
N SER A 63 -1.03 -9.50 -13.79
CA SER A 63 -1.37 -9.59 -12.37
C SER A 63 -0.42 -8.77 -11.49
N SER A 64 0.87 -8.73 -11.79
CA SER A 64 1.86 -7.91 -11.05
C SER A 64 1.49 -6.44 -11.07
N THR A 65 1.16 -5.90 -12.25
CA THR A 65 0.76 -4.49 -12.41
C THR A 65 -0.57 -4.20 -11.71
N ALA A 66 -1.55 -5.10 -11.80
CA ALA A 66 -2.83 -4.94 -11.10
C ALA A 66 -2.64 -4.89 -9.58
N ILE A 67 -1.79 -5.76 -9.03
CA ILE A 67 -1.50 -5.78 -7.59
C ILE A 67 -0.66 -4.57 -7.16
N PHE A 68 0.27 -4.11 -7.98
CA PHE A 68 0.98 -2.84 -7.74
C PHE A 68 -0.01 -1.67 -7.57
N VAL A 69 -0.95 -1.52 -8.51
CA VAL A 69 -1.99 -0.48 -8.46
C VAL A 69 -2.89 -0.67 -7.23
N ASN A 70 -3.33 -1.90 -6.95
CA ASN A 70 -4.17 -2.21 -5.80
C ASN A 70 -3.47 -1.86 -4.48
N ALA A 71 -2.21 -2.21 -4.31
CA ALA A 71 -1.44 -1.91 -3.11
C ALA A 71 -1.25 -0.40 -2.89
N HIS A 72 -0.94 0.34 -3.94
CA HIS A 72 -0.83 1.79 -3.89
C HIS A 72 -2.16 2.47 -3.59
N HIS A 73 -3.19 2.15 -4.37
CA HIS A 73 -4.47 2.88 -4.37
C HIS A 73 -5.44 2.39 -3.30
N SER A 74 -5.71 1.06 -3.25
CA SER A 74 -6.80 0.51 -2.43
C SER A 74 -6.44 0.38 -0.96
N ILE A 75 -5.16 0.22 -0.64
CA ILE A 75 -4.71 0.08 0.75
C ILE A 75 -3.72 1.16 1.16
N GLY A 76 -2.75 1.51 0.33
CA GLY A 76 -1.81 2.59 0.60
C GLY A 76 -2.54 3.93 0.75
N MET A 77 -2.94 4.53 -0.37
CA MET A 77 -3.56 5.86 -0.40
C MET A 77 -4.93 5.91 0.31
N ARG A 78 -5.70 4.81 0.32
CA ARG A 78 -7.03 4.75 0.96
C ARG A 78 -6.99 5.10 2.45
N ALA A 79 -5.90 4.74 3.14
CA ALA A 79 -5.74 5.06 4.55
C ALA A 79 -5.82 6.57 4.81
N TRP A 80 -5.19 7.40 3.96
CA TRP A 80 -5.27 8.87 4.05
C TRP A 80 -6.64 9.41 3.69
N LEU A 81 -7.28 8.86 2.65
CA LEU A 81 -8.61 9.30 2.22
C LEU A 81 -9.68 9.10 3.30
N LEU A 82 -9.52 8.06 4.15
CA LEU A 82 -10.51 7.71 5.17
C LEU A 82 -10.18 8.25 6.56
N PHE A 83 -8.90 8.40 6.89
CA PHE A 83 -8.46 8.66 8.27
C PHE A 83 -7.47 9.81 8.39
N GLY A 84 -6.96 10.34 7.27
CA GLY A 84 -6.04 11.46 7.27
C GLY A 84 -6.71 12.78 7.66
N ILE A 85 -6.01 13.61 8.42
CA ILE A 85 -6.40 15.00 8.65
C ILE A 85 -6.07 15.84 7.42
N GLU A 86 -6.67 17.02 7.31
CA GLU A 86 -6.51 17.90 6.13
C GLU A 86 -5.03 18.20 5.81
N ALA A 87 -4.21 18.46 6.82
CA ALA A 87 -2.78 18.74 6.64
C ALA A 87 -2.04 17.53 6.02
N GLN A 88 -2.29 16.30 6.49
CA GLN A 88 -1.70 15.08 5.93
C GLN A 88 -2.20 14.84 4.51
N THR A 89 -3.49 15.01 4.28
CA THR A 89 -4.14 14.81 2.99
C THR A 89 -3.59 15.78 1.93
N ARG A 90 -3.52 17.08 2.24
CA ARG A 90 -2.96 18.08 1.34
C ARG A 90 -1.48 17.89 1.04
N ARG A 91 -0.71 17.40 2.03
CA ARG A 91 0.73 17.18 1.88
C ARG A 91 1.06 16.04 0.91
N TRP A 92 0.28 14.94 0.93
CA TRP A 92 0.69 13.69 0.29
C TRP A 92 -0.17 13.27 -0.89
N LEU A 93 -1.50 13.45 -0.82
CA LEU A 93 -2.42 12.90 -1.82
C LEU A 93 -2.21 13.43 -3.24
N PRO A 94 -1.90 14.72 -3.50
CA PRO A 94 -1.68 15.18 -4.86
C PRO A 94 -0.53 14.46 -5.58
N ASP A 95 0.52 14.09 -4.85
CA ASP A 95 1.66 13.36 -5.41
C ASP A 95 1.33 11.88 -5.63
N PHE A 96 0.57 11.26 -4.72
CA PHE A 96 0.10 9.88 -4.88
C PHE A 96 -0.85 9.74 -6.06
N VAL A 97 -1.81 10.63 -6.18
CA VAL A 97 -2.80 10.67 -7.26
C VAL A 97 -2.14 10.81 -8.63
N ALA A 98 -1.10 11.63 -8.72
CA ALA A 98 -0.33 11.84 -9.94
C ALA A 98 0.72 10.75 -10.21
N GLY A 99 0.95 9.82 -9.28
CA GLY A 99 1.98 8.78 -9.39
C GLY A 99 3.41 9.30 -9.24
N ARG A 100 3.60 10.54 -8.80
CA ARG A 100 4.94 11.08 -8.49
C ARG A 100 5.54 10.44 -7.25
N LYS A 101 4.68 10.08 -6.29
CA LYS A 101 5.03 9.34 -5.08
C LYS A 101 4.17 8.09 -4.94
N LEU A 102 4.70 7.09 -4.28
CA LEU A 102 4.03 5.82 -4.05
C LEU A 102 3.73 5.62 -2.57
N ALA A 103 2.57 5.03 -2.31
CA ALA A 103 2.14 4.64 -0.97
C ALA A 103 2.23 3.13 -0.78
N ALA A 104 2.58 2.70 0.44
CA ALA A 104 2.52 1.31 0.87
C ALA A 104 1.81 1.17 2.23
N PHE A 105 1.49 -0.08 2.58
CA PHE A 105 0.77 -0.41 3.80
C PHE A 105 1.49 -1.53 4.54
N ALA A 106 2.01 -1.24 5.74
CA ALA A 106 2.88 -2.10 6.50
C ALA A 106 2.22 -2.61 7.80
N LEU A 107 1.41 -3.66 7.65
CA LEU A 107 0.72 -4.33 8.76
C LEU A 107 1.46 -5.62 9.16
N THR A 108 1.65 -6.53 8.19
CA THR A 108 2.12 -7.90 8.40
C THR A 108 3.52 -7.98 8.99
N GLU A 109 3.71 -8.89 9.94
CA GLU A 109 4.97 -9.20 10.61
C GLU A 109 5.25 -10.71 10.56
N PRO A 110 6.46 -11.17 10.93
CA PRO A 110 6.72 -12.61 11.05
C PRO A 110 5.71 -13.33 11.95
N GLU A 111 5.32 -12.73 13.06
CA GLU A 111 4.41 -13.28 14.08
C GLU A 111 2.95 -12.80 13.94
N ALA A 112 2.65 -11.91 12.99
CA ALA A 112 1.34 -11.31 12.81
C ALA A 112 0.94 -11.28 11.33
N GLY A 113 0.34 -12.37 10.86
CA GLY A 113 -0.26 -12.51 9.54
C GLY A 113 -1.78 -12.50 9.63
N SER A 114 -2.40 -13.69 9.67
CA SER A 114 -3.86 -13.83 9.83
C SER A 114 -4.35 -13.28 11.16
N ASP A 115 -3.58 -13.43 12.23
CA ASP A 115 -3.80 -12.72 13.49
C ASP A 115 -3.16 -11.32 13.44
N ALA A 116 -3.82 -10.42 12.73
CA ALA A 116 -3.37 -9.03 12.60
C ALA A 116 -3.39 -8.24 13.93
N ALA A 117 -4.09 -8.74 14.95
CA ALA A 117 -4.09 -8.14 16.27
C ALA A 117 -2.78 -8.41 17.03
N ASN A 118 -2.00 -9.40 16.61
CA ASN A 118 -0.74 -9.81 17.25
C ASN A 118 0.49 -9.02 16.76
N VAL A 119 0.33 -7.82 16.20
CA VAL A 119 1.45 -6.92 15.83
C VAL A 119 2.40 -6.73 17.00
N GLN A 120 3.71 -6.94 16.78
CA GLN A 120 4.76 -6.83 17.79
C GLN A 120 5.57 -5.54 17.70
N THR A 121 5.62 -4.90 16.51
CA THR A 121 6.25 -3.57 16.35
C THR A 121 5.72 -2.60 17.39
N GLN A 122 6.61 -1.92 18.09
CA GLN A 122 6.29 -0.99 19.18
C GLN A 122 6.50 0.45 18.73
N ALA A 123 5.68 1.35 19.28
CA ALA A 123 5.82 2.79 19.14
C ALA A 123 5.68 3.43 20.53
N VAL A 124 6.80 3.80 21.13
CA VAL A 124 6.86 4.38 22.48
C VAL A 124 6.89 5.89 22.36
N PRO A 125 5.98 6.64 23.02
CA PRO A 125 5.99 8.09 22.99
C PRO A 125 7.22 8.65 23.70
N ALA A 126 7.84 9.67 23.13
CA ALA A 126 8.88 10.45 23.81
C ALA A 126 8.29 11.21 25.00
N ALA A 127 9.11 11.51 26.00
CA ALA A 127 8.68 12.16 27.25
C ALA A 127 8.03 13.54 27.03
N ASP A 128 8.49 14.26 26.02
CA ASP A 128 7.98 15.58 25.62
C ASP A 128 6.75 15.51 24.67
N GLY A 129 6.33 14.30 24.26
CA GLY A 129 5.22 14.07 23.36
C GLY A 129 5.45 14.48 21.90
N SER A 130 6.66 14.91 21.52
CA SER A 130 6.98 15.41 20.19
C SER A 130 6.98 14.32 19.12
N HIS A 131 7.33 13.09 19.49
CA HIS A 131 7.45 11.96 18.55
C HIS A 131 7.21 10.62 19.26
N TYR A 132 7.11 9.58 18.46
CA TYR A 132 7.12 8.17 18.88
C TYR A 132 8.40 7.51 18.38
N VAL A 133 8.99 6.64 19.19
CA VAL A 133 10.13 5.82 18.81
C VAL A 133 9.62 4.46 18.34
N LEU A 134 9.73 4.17 17.06
CA LEU A 134 9.31 2.90 16.46
C LEU A 134 10.47 1.90 16.45
N THR A 135 10.16 0.67 16.90
CA THR A 135 11.09 -0.46 16.86
C THR A 135 10.34 -1.73 16.48
N GLY A 136 10.82 -2.43 15.44
CA GLY A 136 10.19 -3.67 14.97
C GLY A 136 10.51 -4.01 13.53
N GLN A 137 9.76 -4.97 12.99
CA GLN A 137 9.95 -5.47 11.62
C GLN A 137 8.60 -5.65 10.92
N LYS A 138 8.60 -5.46 9.60
CA LYS A 138 7.46 -5.76 8.74
C LYS A 138 7.89 -6.72 7.62
N ARG A 139 6.98 -7.60 7.21
CA ARG A 139 7.22 -8.62 6.19
C ARG A 139 6.11 -8.63 5.15
N TYR A 140 6.45 -9.02 3.93
CA TYR A 140 5.53 -9.09 2.79
C TYR A 140 4.88 -7.75 2.43
N ILE A 141 5.62 -6.64 2.55
CA ILE A 141 5.09 -5.31 2.29
C ILE A 141 5.19 -5.00 0.78
N THR A 142 4.07 -5.10 0.09
CA THR A 142 3.97 -4.77 -1.33
C THR A 142 4.28 -3.28 -1.54
N ASN A 143 5.11 -2.98 -2.53
CA ASN A 143 5.70 -1.66 -2.79
C ASN A 143 6.60 -1.13 -1.65
N GLY A 144 6.92 -1.96 -0.64
CA GLY A 144 7.59 -1.50 0.58
C GLY A 144 8.97 -0.90 0.38
N SER A 145 9.73 -1.35 -0.64
CA SER A 145 11.07 -0.81 -0.93
C SER A 145 11.07 0.36 -1.92
N ILE A 146 9.93 0.66 -2.55
CA ILE A 146 9.81 1.72 -3.55
C ILE A 146 8.80 2.81 -3.15
N ALA A 147 8.13 2.64 -2.01
CA ALA A 147 7.17 3.62 -1.52
C ALA A 147 7.87 4.83 -0.90
N ASP A 148 7.32 6.01 -1.16
CA ASP A 148 7.76 7.27 -0.56
C ASP A 148 7.15 7.48 0.83
N VAL A 149 5.97 6.91 1.08
CA VAL A 149 5.32 6.94 2.40
C VAL A 149 4.62 5.62 2.68
N LEU A 150 4.77 5.13 3.90
CA LEU A 150 4.16 3.90 4.37
C LEU A 150 3.20 4.18 5.53
N THR A 151 2.05 3.52 5.54
CA THR A 151 1.22 3.42 6.75
C THR A 151 1.68 2.22 7.55
N VAL A 152 2.31 2.46 8.69
CA VAL A 152 2.90 1.43 9.57
C VAL A 152 2.03 1.24 10.80
N MET A 153 1.64 -0.02 11.09
CA MET A 153 0.91 -0.39 12.31
C MET A 153 1.88 -0.76 13.43
N ALA A 154 1.74 -0.12 14.59
CA ALA A 154 2.58 -0.41 15.75
C ALA A 154 1.77 -0.35 17.06
N ARG A 155 2.18 -1.12 18.07
CA ARG A 155 1.63 -1.09 19.42
C ARG A 155 2.10 0.16 20.15
N THR A 156 1.18 0.85 20.78
CA THR A 156 1.41 2.12 21.45
C THR A 156 0.68 2.14 22.78
N PRO A 157 1.29 2.64 23.86
CA PRO A 157 0.57 3.01 25.07
C PRO A 157 -0.52 4.05 24.76
N VAL A 158 -1.71 3.86 25.30
CA VAL A 158 -2.84 4.78 25.13
C VAL A 158 -3.25 5.34 26.48
N PRO A 159 -3.34 6.65 26.64
CA PRO A 159 -3.75 7.27 27.90
C PRO A 159 -5.06 6.67 28.42
N GLY A 160 -5.09 6.34 29.72
CA GLY A 160 -6.27 5.76 30.38
C GLY A 160 -6.50 4.25 30.09
N ARG A 161 -5.55 3.57 29.47
CA ARG A 161 -5.59 2.11 29.27
C ARG A 161 -4.39 1.44 29.92
N SER A 162 -4.60 0.25 30.50
CA SER A 162 -3.53 -0.59 31.05
C SER A 162 -2.74 -1.32 29.96
N GLU A 163 -3.39 -1.59 28.83
CA GLU A 163 -2.80 -2.33 27.71
C GLU A 163 -2.48 -1.40 26.54
N THR A 164 -1.43 -1.77 25.79
CA THR A 164 -1.10 -1.12 24.52
C THR A 164 -2.16 -1.43 23.48
N ALA A 165 -2.34 -0.52 22.53
CA ALA A 165 -3.22 -0.73 21.38
C ALA A 165 -2.51 -0.41 20.08
N ILE A 166 -2.98 -0.95 18.96
CA ILE A 166 -2.40 -0.70 17.63
C ILE A 166 -2.78 0.70 17.17
N THR A 167 -1.77 1.47 16.76
CA THR A 167 -1.90 2.80 16.14
C THR A 167 -1.28 2.75 14.74
N ALA A 168 -1.80 3.55 13.82
CA ALA A 168 -1.24 3.73 12.49
C ALA A 168 -0.35 4.97 12.44
N PHE A 169 0.83 4.84 11.84
CA PHE A 169 1.83 5.90 11.70
C PHE A 169 2.20 6.09 10.24
N LEU A 170 2.39 7.34 9.82
CA LEU A 170 2.95 7.70 8.53
C LEU A 170 4.47 7.76 8.63
N VAL A 171 5.14 6.91 7.87
CA VAL A 171 6.59 6.73 7.88
C VAL A 171 7.15 6.99 6.50
N THR A 172 8.24 7.74 6.40
CA THR A 172 8.98 7.95 5.16
C THR A 172 10.36 7.28 5.22
N PRO A 173 10.92 6.78 4.09
CA PRO A 173 12.19 6.05 4.09
C PRO A 173 13.42 6.89 4.48
N ASP A 174 13.31 8.22 4.48
CA ASP A 174 14.36 9.15 4.93
C ASP A 174 14.43 9.31 6.45
N MET A 175 13.46 8.77 7.19
CA MET A 175 13.49 8.81 8.67
C MET A 175 14.66 7.97 9.21
N PRO A 176 15.45 8.50 10.15
CA PRO A 176 16.54 7.75 10.78
C PRO A 176 16.03 6.44 11.40
N GLY A 177 16.74 5.33 11.15
CA GLY A 177 16.34 4.01 11.65
C GLY A 177 15.39 3.23 10.75
N PHE A 178 14.93 3.80 9.62
CA PHE A 178 14.23 3.05 8.58
C PHE A 178 15.24 2.20 7.79
N ARG A 179 14.94 0.90 7.62
CA ARG A 179 15.77 0.01 6.81
C ARG A 179 14.94 -0.91 5.92
N VAL A 180 15.33 -0.99 4.66
CA VAL A 180 14.89 -2.06 3.75
C VAL A 180 15.83 -3.24 3.93
N VAL A 181 15.34 -4.30 4.58
CA VAL A 181 16.14 -5.50 4.89
C VAL A 181 16.23 -6.41 3.66
N GLU A 182 15.12 -6.54 2.94
CA GLU A 182 15.01 -7.32 1.71
C GLU A 182 14.11 -6.56 0.74
N PRO A 183 14.66 -5.97 -0.33
CA PRO A 183 13.91 -5.04 -1.17
C PRO A 183 12.90 -5.73 -2.09
N ARG A 184 13.18 -6.97 -2.50
CA ARG A 184 12.34 -7.76 -3.39
C ARG A 184 12.43 -9.23 -2.98
N MET A 185 11.45 -9.66 -2.20
CA MET A 185 11.32 -11.07 -1.79
C MET A 185 11.02 -11.93 -3.01
N GLU A 186 11.70 -13.07 -3.12
CA GLU A 186 11.42 -14.04 -4.17
C GLU A 186 10.02 -14.64 -4.00
N LYS A 187 9.27 -14.75 -5.11
CA LYS A 187 7.88 -15.24 -5.13
C LYS A 187 7.64 -16.14 -6.33
N LEU A 188 6.69 -17.06 -6.20
CA LEU A 188 6.26 -17.94 -7.29
C LEU A 188 5.34 -17.23 -8.31
N GLY A 189 4.68 -16.13 -7.91
CA GLY A 189 3.85 -15.30 -8.76
C GLY A 189 3.85 -13.86 -8.30
N ILE A 190 3.26 -12.95 -9.09
CA ILE A 190 3.23 -11.51 -8.85
C ILE A 190 4.66 -10.97 -8.66
N ARG A 191 5.60 -11.52 -9.40
CA ARG A 191 7.04 -11.32 -9.21
C ARG A 191 7.45 -9.87 -9.45
N GLY A 192 6.75 -9.14 -10.34
CA GLY A 192 7.02 -7.75 -10.64
C GLY A 192 6.78 -6.77 -9.49
N THR A 193 6.05 -7.15 -8.42
CA THR A 193 5.86 -6.25 -7.28
C THR A 193 7.06 -6.22 -6.34
N ALA A 194 7.46 -5.02 -5.89
CA ALA A 194 8.53 -4.81 -4.91
C ALA A 194 8.05 -5.17 -3.49
N THR A 195 7.88 -6.48 -3.23
CA THR A 195 7.47 -6.99 -1.92
C THR A 195 8.67 -7.05 -1.00
N ALA A 196 8.68 -6.25 0.07
CA ALA A 196 9.83 -6.03 0.92
C ALA A 196 9.68 -6.58 2.33
N ARG A 197 10.83 -6.79 2.98
CA ARG A 197 10.98 -6.87 4.42
C ARG A 197 11.63 -5.59 4.93
N LEU A 198 11.02 -4.99 5.95
CA LEU A 198 11.41 -3.70 6.52
C LEU A 198 11.78 -3.87 7.99
N ALA A 199 12.69 -3.03 8.48
CA ALA A 199 13.01 -2.90 9.90
C ALA A 199 12.99 -1.43 10.33
N PHE A 200 12.61 -1.21 11.57
CA PHE A 200 12.61 0.08 12.24
C PHE A 200 13.47 -0.04 13.49
N GLU A 201 14.55 0.74 13.54
CA GLU A 201 15.55 0.68 14.61
C GLU A 201 15.56 2.00 15.38
N GLN A 202 14.85 2.04 16.51
CA GLN A 202 14.71 3.26 17.32
C GLN A 202 14.33 4.50 16.50
N MET A 203 13.44 4.30 15.51
CA MET A 203 13.09 5.32 14.51
C MET A 203 12.18 6.39 15.10
N PRO A 204 12.56 7.67 15.15
CA PRO A 204 11.70 8.75 15.60
C PRO A 204 10.66 9.08 14.53
N VAL A 205 9.39 9.01 14.89
CA VAL A 205 8.25 9.36 14.03
C VAL A 205 7.50 10.53 14.67
N PRO A 206 7.40 11.70 14.05
CA PRO A 206 6.69 12.85 14.59
C PRO A 206 5.26 12.51 15.04
N SER A 207 4.80 13.08 16.14
CA SER A 207 3.45 12.81 16.66
C SER A 207 2.35 13.24 15.68
N GLU A 208 2.60 14.22 14.84
CA GLU A 208 1.71 14.67 13.75
C GLU A 208 1.54 13.61 12.65
N ASN A 209 2.41 12.59 12.61
CA ASN A 209 2.33 11.48 11.66
C ASN A 209 1.44 10.33 12.15
N VAL A 210 0.77 10.46 13.27
CA VAL A 210 -0.30 9.51 13.67
C VAL A 210 -1.44 9.64 12.69
N LEU A 211 -1.86 8.51 12.10
CA LEU A 211 -2.96 8.45 11.15
C LEU A 211 -4.24 7.94 11.84
N GLY A 212 -5.25 8.77 11.87
CA GLY A 212 -6.50 8.48 12.57
C GLY A 212 -6.34 8.50 14.10
N PRO A 213 -7.33 8.00 14.85
CA PRO A 213 -7.30 8.08 16.32
C PRO A 213 -6.25 7.14 16.93
N LEU A 214 -5.57 7.60 17.98
CA LEU A 214 -4.62 6.82 18.76
C LEU A 214 -5.27 5.54 19.32
N GLY A 215 -4.60 4.40 19.16
CA GLY A 215 -5.10 3.09 19.60
C GLY A 215 -6.22 2.51 18.74
N LYS A 216 -6.50 3.06 17.56
CA LYS A 216 -7.50 2.57 16.62
C LYS A 216 -6.90 2.06 15.29
N GLY A 217 -5.58 1.83 15.26
CA GLY A 217 -4.88 1.38 14.05
C GLY A 217 -5.39 0.06 13.49
N LEU A 218 -5.81 -0.89 14.34
CA LEU A 218 -6.40 -2.14 13.84
C LEU A 218 -7.71 -1.87 13.09
N LYS A 219 -8.56 -0.95 13.58
CA LYS A 219 -9.77 -0.53 12.86
C LYS A 219 -9.42 0.13 11.53
N VAL A 220 -8.41 1.01 11.52
CA VAL A 220 -7.89 1.62 10.29
C VAL A 220 -7.46 0.52 9.30
N ALA A 221 -6.66 -0.44 9.76
CA ALA A 221 -6.15 -1.53 8.93
C ALA A 221 -7.28 -2.37 8.32
N LEU A 222 -8.20 -2.86 9.12
CA LEU A 222 -9.29 -3.73 8.66
C LEU A 222 -10.21 -3.00 7.68
N THR A 223 -10.58 -1.74 7.97
CA THR A 223 -11.42 -0.93 7.07
C THR A 223 -10.74 -0.74 5.70
N VAL A 224 -9.45 -0.43 5.70
CA VAL A 224 -8.69 -0.23 4.45
C VAL A 224 -8.55 -1.53 3.66
N LEU A 225 -8.30 -2.64 4.34
CA LEU A 225 -8.16 -3.96 3.73
C LEU A 225 -9.45 -4.44 3.05
N ASP A 226 -10.64 -4.04 3.52
CA ASP A 226 -11.91 -4.40 2.87
C ASP A 226 -12.00 -3.83 1.45
N PHE A 227 -11.53 -2.60 1.24
CA PHE A 227 -11.39 -2.03 -0.11
C PHE A 227 -10.38 -2.81 -0.95
N GLY A 228 -9.23 -3.16 -0.38
CA GLY A 228 -8.20 -3.96 -1.05
C GLY A 228 -8.71 -5.34 -1.48
N ARG A 229 -9.45 -6.03 -0.63
CA ARG A 229 -10.05 -7.36 -0.93
C ARG A 229 -11.07 -7.29 -2.05
N THR A 230 -11.95 -6.27 -2.03
CA THR A 230 -12.96 -6.07 -3.08
C THR A 230 -12.30 -5.88 -4.45
N THR A 231 -11.27 -5.04 -4.53
CA THR A 231 -10.56 -4.76 -5.79
C THR A 231 -9.63 -5.90 -6.20
N PHE A 232 -9.09 -6.65 -5.24
CA PHE A 232 -8.36 -7.89 -5.52
C PHE A 232 -9.24 -8.94 -6.22
N GLY A 233 -10.49 -9.08 -5.79
CA GLY A 233 -11.48 -9.92 -6.48
C GLY A 233 -11.65 -9.55 -7.94
N ALA A 234 -11.66 -8.25 -8.27
CA ALA A 234 -11.71 -7.78 -9.65
C ALA A 234 -10.43 -8.15 -10.44
N CYS A 235 -9.24 -8.03 -9.83
CA CYS A 235 -7.99 -8.48 -10.45
C CYS A 235 -8.03 -9.98 -10.80
N CYS A 236 -8.49 -10.83 -9.85
CA CYS A 236 -8.62 -12.26 -10.05
C CYS A 236 -9.64 -12.60 -11.16
N THR A 237 -10.76 -11.87 -11.21
CA THR A 237 -11.76 -12.02 -12.28
C THR A 237 -11.16 -11.72 -13.65
N GLY A 238 -10.34 -10.67 -13.76
CA GLY A 238 -9.62 -10.33 -14.97
C GLY A 238 -8.67 -11.45 -15.43
N ALA A 239 -7.85 -11.96 -14.50
CA ALA A 239 -6.94 -13.07 -14.78
C ALA A 239 -7.68 -14.33 -15.22
N ALA A 240 -8.77 -14.70 -14.54
CA ALA A 240 -9.58 -15.86 -14.91
C ALA A 240 -10.19 -15.71 -16.33
N LYS A 241 -10.71 -14.53 -16.66
CA LYS A 241 -11.23 -14.24 -18.01
C LYS A 241 -10.16 -14.32 -19.10
N ALA A 242 -8.91 -13.98 -18.80
CA ALA A 242 -7.81 -14.12 -19.75
C ALA A 242 -7.40 -15.59 -19.97
N CYS A 243 -7.51 -16.43 -18.95
CA CYS A 243 -7.18 -17.86 -19.06
C CYS A 243 -8.27 -18.66 -19.79
N LEU A 244 -9.53 -18.25 -19.72
CA LEU A 244 -10.66 -19.01 -20.27
C LEU A 244 -10.56 -19.28 -21.78
N PRO A 245 -10.29 -18.28 -22.66
CA PRO A 245 -10.13 -18.52 -24.09
C PRO A 245 -9.00 -19.53 -24.39
N LEU A 246 -7.86 -19.36 -23.71
CA LEU A 246 -6.71 -20.26 -23.88
C LEU A 246 -7.05 -21.72 -23.54
N ALA A 247 -7.85 -21.94 -22.49
CA ALA A 247 -8.28 -23.28 -22.10
C ALA A 247 -9.34 -23.88 -23.05
N VAL A 248 -10.14 -23.05 -23.71
CA VAL A 248 -11.16 -23.49 -24.69
C VAL A 248 -10.54 -23.82 -26.04
N GLU A 249 -9.50 -23.08 -26.44
CA GLU A 249 -8.80 -23.27 -27.71
C GLU A 249 -7.83 -24.47 -27.68
N HIS A 250 -7.42 -24.94 -26.51
CA HIS A 250 -6.52 -26.08 -26.31
C HIS A 250 -7.28 -27.39 -26.26
#